data_ec27187dc084680bb66504495fa374af
#
_entry.id   ec27187dc084680bb66504495fa374af
#
_cell.length_a   1.000
_cell.length_b   1.000
_cell.length_c   1.000
_cell.angle_alpha   90.00
_cell.angle_beta   90.00
_cell.angle_gamma   90.00
#
_symmetry.space_group_name_H-M   'P 1'
#
loop_
_entity.id
_entity.type
_entity.pdbx_description
1 polymer ?
#
loop_
_entity_poly.entity_id
_entity_poly.type
_entity_poly.pdbx_seq_one_letter_code
_entity_poly.pdbx_strand_id
1 'polypeptide(L)'
;MFVKAEESGYDLSVDAASISQQYFKGGDLTSISVTVKNVGTRSVQGFNIEVSVDEGEATVFEYTSTVNASRSTTKKIEYTIPDGLSVGAHKIYVKSVITKEGVVEDDYDNNVVGIDFAIYDVSLTYPHFVLMEQFTGIACVNCPRADATLESVRESRNDVVWIAHHAGYYDDELTISGSKTIANNFGISYAPACMLDRAVLTGSAADFVVSSSTSDVNKYINLRQSSPCYVNINGIERTYNYETSTLEVKVTGERNETFASMYDNANVTIFLVENNCYAETAQSGDPDKHYHDNVLRMMPDGSYGTPINWVDNKFEYSTSVTLPKTDKATYGDKAWDPDQMRVVVLVNKPFGNKLSSEVFNAREVYMTEAAVKGIGVEKYNVYFENGAVVAENADSIEVYTIDGRRVANADLANGLYIIRLHINGKYVTVKRGF
;
A
#
# COMPACT_ATOMS: atom_id res chain seq x y z
N MET A 1 38.91 19.74 -42.32
CA MET A 1 39.69 19.35 -41.12
C MET A 1 38.91 19.85 -39.91
N PHE A 2 38.14 19.00 -39.28
CA PHE A 2 37.43 19.35 -38.03
C PHE A 2 38.46 19.30 -36.91
N VAL A 3 38.81 20.47 -36.37
CA VAL A 3 39.62 20.57 -35.15
C VAL A 3 38.71 20.05 -34.03
N LYS A 4 39.01 18.90 -33.47
CA LYS A 4 38.38 18.42 -32.23
C LYS A 4 38.71 19.43 -31.15
N ALA A 5 37.70 20.07 -30.54
CA ALA A 5 37.93 20.93 -29.38
C ALA A 5 38.73 20.12 -28.35
N GLU A 6 39.83 20.69 -27.82
CA GLU A 6 40.55 20.04 -26.72
C GLU A 6 39.59 19.97 -25.53
N GLU A 7 39.37 18.74 -25.01
CA GLU A 7 38.58 18.53 -23.80
C GLU A 7 39.23 19.29 -22.64
N SER A 8 38.46 20.07 -21.90
CA SER A 8 38.97 20.89 -20.80
C SER A 8 39.43 20.03 -19.61
N GLY A 9 38.89 18.83 -19.54
CA GLY A 9 39.10 17.87 -18.45
C GLY A 9 38.34 18.22 -17.15
N TYR A 10 37.50 19.25 -17.19
CA TYR A 10 36.55 19.58 -16.11
C TYR A 10 35.17 19.12 -16.49
N ASP A 11 34.52 18.38 -15.62
CA ASP A 11 33.15 17.87 -15.83
C ASP A 11 32.55 17.42 -14.51
N LEU A 12 31.48 18.08 -14.07
CA LEU A 12 30.69 17.67 -12.91
C LEU A 12 29.34 17.14 -13.39
N SER A 13 28.90 16.02 -12.85
CA SER A 13 27.55 15.50 -13.05
C SER A 13 26.75 15.52 -11.76
N VAL A 14 25.43 15.60 -11.87
CA VAL A 14 24.52 15.22 -10.79
C VAL A 14 24.19 13.74 -10.95
N ASP A 15 24.90 12.89 -10.20
CA ASP A 15 24.79 11.43 -10.31
C ASP A 15 23.48 10.89 -9.72
N ALA A 16 22.98 11.57 -8.68
CA ALA A 16 21.68 11.29 -8.07
C ALA A 16 21.14 12.50 -7.28
N ALA A 17 19.82 12.64 -7.30
CA ALA A 17 19.12 13.55 -6.42
C ALA A 17 17.79 12.95 -5.93
N SER A 18 17.43 13.21 -4.68
CA SER A 18 16.19 12.71 -4.09
C SER A 18 15.64 13.67 -3.03
N ILE A 19 14.34 13.62 -2.80
CA ILE A 19 13.61 14.39 -1.79
C ILE A 19 12.98 13.46 -0.75
N SER A 20 12.69 13.98 0.43
CA SER A 20 12.18 13.19 1.56
C SER A 20 10.72 12.75 1.40
N GLN A 21 9.93 13.45 0.59
CA GLN A 21 8.52 13.15 0.30
C GLN A 21 8.15 13.65 -1.09
N GLN A 22 7.03 13.19 -1.63
CA GLN A 22 6.60 13.55 -3.00
C GLN A 22 5.45 14.57 -3.03
N TYR A 23 4.82 14.86 -1.89
CA TYR A 23 3.65 15.72 -1.80
C TYR A 23 3.91 16.86 -0.84
N PHE A 24 3.67 18.09 -1.29
CA PHE A 24 3.94 19.32 -0.55
C PHE A 24 2.79 20.32 -0.67
N LYS A 25 2.80 21.27 0.25
CA LYS A 25 2.12 22.56 0.11
C LYS A 25 3.16 23.62 -0.18
N GLY A 26 2.74 24.75 -0.74
CA GLY A 26 3.60 25.93 -0.79
C GLY A 26 4.09 26.30 0.60
N GLY A 27 5.36 26.67 0.73
CA GLY A 27 6.03 26.97 1.98
C GLY A 27 6.55 25.75 2.77
N ASP A 28 6.25 24.54 2.38
CA ASP A 28 6.78 23.34 3.05
C ASP A 28 8.31 23.25 2.91
N LEU A 29 8.97 22.84 4.00
CA LEU A 29 10.39 22.55 4.00
C LEU A 29 10.67 21.11 3.62
N THR A 30 11.63 20.89 2.71
CA THR A 30 12.10 19.55 2.31
C THR A 30 13.61 19.45 2.41
N SER A 31 14.10 18.23 2.58
CA SER A 31 15.52 17.93 2.51
C SER A 31 15.83 17.25 1.18
N ILE A 32 16.68 17.86 0.37
CA ILE A 32 17.15 17.31 -0.91
C ILE A 32 18.53 16.68 -0.69
N SER A 33 18.67 15.41 -0.99
CA SER A 33 19.95 14.72 -1.00
C SER A 33 20.50 14.71 -2.43
N VAL A 34 21.66 15.31 -2.64
CA VAL A 34 22.29 15.48 -3.96
C VAL A 34 23.67 14.84 -3.96
N THR A 35 23.93 13.94 -4.89
CA THR A 35 25.25 13.36 -5.13
C THR A 35 25.83 13.97 -6.40
N VAL A 36 26.87 14.80 -6.22
CA VAL A 36 27.66 15.40 -7.31
C VAL A 36 28.89 14.53 -7.52
N LYS A 37 29.18 14.19 -8.79
CA LYS A 37 30.32 13.38 -9.19
C LYS A 37 31.19 14.16 -10.18
N ASN A 38 32.50 14.11 -9.98
CA ASN A 38 33.44 14.60 -10.94
C ASN A 38 33.76 13.47 -11.94
N VAL A 39 33.25 13.59 -13.15
CA VAL A 39 33.47 12.62 -14.24
C VAL A 39 34.63 13.07 -15.17
N GLY A 40 35.13 14.28 -14.95
CA GLY A 40 36.32 14.78 -15.64
C GLY A 40 37.64 14.22 -15.13
N THR A 41 38.74 14.65 -15.75
CA THR A 41 40.10 14.20 -15.44
C THR A 41 40.84 15.11 -14.48
N ARG A 42 40.31 16.32 -14.22
CA ARG A 42 40.87 17.32 -13.31
C ARG A 42 40.03 17.47 -12.05
N SER A 43 40.67 17.75 -10.92
CA SER A 43 39.96 18.08 -9.69
C SER A 43 39.24 19.41 -9.78
N VAL A 44 38.00 19.46 -9.32
CA VAL A 44 37.16 20.66 -9.24
C VAL A 44 37.21 21.21 -7.83
N GLN A 45 37.67 22.45 -7.67
CA GLN A 45 37.70 23.15 -6.40
C GLN A 45 36.59 24.22 -6.37
N GLY A 46 35.59 23.97 -5.52
CA GLY A 46 34.41 24.82 -5.42
C GLY A 46 33.39 24.57 -6.51
N PHE A 47 32.16 24.43 -6.11
CA PHE A 47 31.00 24.26 -6.99
C PHE A 47 29.73 24.76 -6.32
N ASN A 48 28.75 25.13 -7.10
CA ASN A 48 27.42 25.46 -6.65
C ASN A 48 26.47 24.30 -6.97
N ILE A 49 25.44 24.14 -6.13
CA ILE A 49 24.24 23.40 -6.47
C ILE A 49 23.13 24.44 -6.61
N GLU A 50 22.53 24.51 -7.78
CA GLU A 50 21.38 25.35 -8.10
C GLU A 50 20.13 24.51 -8.02
N VAL A 51 19.12 24.98 -7.27
CA VAL A 51 17.82 24.28 -7.11
C VAL A 51 16.72 25.21 -7.58
N SER A 52 15.92 24.78 -8.54
CA SER A 52 14.75 25.51 -9.01
C SER A 52 13.53 24.59 -9.10
N VAL A 53 12.34 25.18 -9.10
CA VAL A 53 11.08 24.47 -9.36
C VAL A 53 10.57 24.92 -10.73
N ASP A 54 10.29 23.97 -11.60
CA ASP A 54 9.87 24.20 -12.99
C ASP A 54 10.79 25.20 -13.70
N GLU A 55 10.24 26.28 -14.22
CA GLU A 55 10.98 27.38 -14.85
C GLU A 55 11.28 28.57 -13.90
N GLY A 56 11.11 28.35 -12.58
CA GLY A 56 11.31 29.38 -11.56
C GLY A 56 12.79 29.74 -11.34
N GLU A 57 13.01 30.79 -10.53
CA GLU A 57 14.35 31.21 -10.15
C GLU A 57 15.08 30.15 -9.36
N ALA A 58 16.37 29.96 -9.63
CA ALA A 58 17.20 29.01 -8.91
C ALA A 58 17.70 29.60 -7.58
N THR A 59 17.59 28.81 -6.50
CA THR A 59 18.29 29.05 -5.24
C THR A 59 19.67 28.43 -5.33
N VAL A 60 20.71 29.20 -5.00
CA VAL A 60 22.11 28.79 -5.11
C VAL A 60 22.66 28.36 -3.75
N PHE A 61 23.26 27.17 -3.71
CA PHE A 61 23.96 26.64 -2.54
C PHE A 61 25.44 26.48 -2.85
N GLU A 62 26.29 27.25 -2.17
CA GLU A 62 27.72 27.32 -2.46
C GLU A 62 28.54 26.32 -1.65
N TYR A 63 29.47 25.63 -2.31
CA TYR A 63 30.39 24.68 -1.68
C TYR A 63 31.83 24.95 -2.10
N THR A 64 32.74 25.09 -1.12
CA THR A 64 34.17 25.33 -1.35
C THR A 64 35.01 24.05 -1.35
N SER A 65 34.37 22.91 -1.10
CA SER A 65 35.05 21.60 -1.05
C SER A 65 35.55 21.16 -2.43
N THR A 66 36.65 20.41 -2.45
CA THR A 66 37.22 19.86 -3.72
C THR A 66 36.58 18.52 -4.01
N VAL A 67 36.17 18.30 -5.26
CA VAL A 67 35.77 16.98 -5.78
C VAL A 67 36.87 16.49 -6.73
N ASN A 68 37.63 15.50 -6.27
CA ASN A 68 38.70 14.92 -7.07
C ASN A 68 38.16 14.14 -8.27
N ALA A 69 38.96 14.02 -9.32
CA ALA A 69 38.61 13.23 -10.51
C ALA A 69 38.10 11.82 -10.15
N SER A 70 37.03 11.40 -10.80
CA SER A 70 36.36 10.10 -10.59
C SER A 70 35.79 9.89 -9.16
N ARG A 71 35.63 10.96 -8.37
CA ARG A 71 35.04 10.90 -7.03
C ARG A 71 33.70 11.65 -6.99
N SER A 72 32.89 11.26 -6.00
CA SER A 72 31.61 11.91 -5.70
C SER A 72 31.56 12.46 -4.29
N THR A 73 30.66 13.42 -4.09
CA THR A 73 30.32 13.97 -2.78
C THR A 73 28.80 14.10 -2.68
N THR A 74 28.24 13.75 -1.54
CA THR A 74 26.80 13.91 -1.27
C THR A 74 26.57 15.11 -0.37
N LYS A 75 25.62 15.95 -0.72
CA LYS A 75 25.18 17.12 0.05
C LYS A 75 23.70 16.97 0.42
N LYS A 76 23.35 17.42 1.63
CA LYS A 76 21.96 17.60 2.05
C LYS A 76 21.64 19.09 2.03
N ILE A 77 20.53 19.44 1.39
CA ILE A 77 20.09 20.81 1.18
C ILE A 77 18.71 20.95 1.81
N GLU A 78 18.51 21.88 2.71
CA GLU A 78 17.18 22.28 3.17
C GLU A 78 16.63 23.28 2.15
N TYR A 79 15.49 22.94 1.57
CA TYR A 79 14.85 23.72 0.50
C TYR A 79 13.39 23.98 0.85
N THR A 80 12.95 25.22 0.68
CA THR A 80 11.53 25.59 0.85
C THR A 80 10.83 25.54 -0.49
N ILE A 81 9.77 24.76 -0.60
CA ILE A 81 8.92 24.71 -1.77
C ILE A 81 8.29 26.09 -2.00
N PRO A 82 8.40 26.69 -3.19
CA PRO A 82 7.83 28.01 -3.44
C PRO A 82 6.33 28.09 -3.16
N ASP A 83 5.90 29.21 -2.62
CA ASP A 83 4.47 29.52 -2.49
C ASP A 83 3.86 29.84 -3.86
N GLY A 84 2.54 29.60 -3.98
CA GLY A 84 1.77 29.99 -5.17
C GLY A 84 1.88 29.03 -6.35
N LEU A 85 2.54 27.89 -6.20
CA LEU A 85 2.49 26.82 -7.18
C LEU A 85 1.06 26.27 -7.31
N SER A 86 0.67 25.90 -8.52
CA SER A 86 -0.65 25.28 -8.76
C SER A 86 -0.75 23.89 -8.13
N VAL A 87 -1.95 23.45 -7.82
CA VAL A 87 -2.17 22.04 -7.45
C VAL A 87 -1.86 21.15 -8.65
N GLY A 88 -1.07 20.09 -8.45
CA GLY A 88 -0.70 19.13 -9.49
C GLY A 88 0.80 18.83 -9.52
N ALA A 89 1.24 18.24 -10.61
CA ALA A 89 2.62 17.82 -10.81
C ALA A 89 3.55 19.01 -11.06
N HIS A 90 4.72 18.93 -10.43
CA HIS A 90 5.83 19.88 -10.57
C HIS A 90 7.16 19.13 -10.60
N LYS A 91 8.24 19.83 -10.95
CA LYS A 91 9.58 19.26 -11.00
C LYS A 91 10.60 20.15 -10.30
N ILE A 92 11.37 19.58 -9.37
CA ILE A 92 12.56 20.21 -8.82
C ILE A 92 13.73 19.87 -9.75
N TYR A 93 14.39 20.88 -10.28
CA TYR A 93 15.65 20.74 -11.00
C TYR A 93 16.81 21.00 -10.05
N VAL A 94 17.77 20.08 -10.04
CA VAL A 94 19.00 20.17 -9.27
C VAL A 94 20.15 20.19 -10.26
N LYS A 95 20.96 21.26 -10.26
CA LYS A 95 22.04 21.45 -11.20
C LYS A 95 23.35 21.72 -10.47
N SER A 96 24.45 21.09 -10.94
CA SER A 96 25.80 21.38 -10.48
C SER A 96 26.46 22.42 -11.41
N VAL A 97 27.22 23.34 -10.81
CA VAL A 97 27.94 24.41 -11.57
C VAL A 97 29.33 24.60 -10.97
N ILE A 98 30.37 24.52 -11.79
CA ILE A 98 31.75 24.80 -11.38
C ILE A 98 31.92 26.31 -11.17
N THR A 99 32.44 26.72 -10.00
CA THR A 99 32.57 28.15 -9.64
C THR A 99 33.88 28.79 -10.16
N LYS A 100 34.81 27.97 -10.66
CA LYS A 100 36.09 28.47 -11.18
C LYS A 100 35.88 29.25 -12.47
N GLU A 101 36.24 30.54 -12.46
CA GLU A 101 36.12 31.43 -13.64
C GLU A 101 36.93 30.92 -14.84
N GLY A 102 36.35 31.02 -16.04
CA GLY A 102 36.98 30.63 -17.29
C GLY A 102 37.06 29.12 -17.55
N VAL A 103 36.42 28.30 -16.70
CA VAL A 103 36.31 26.86 -16.94
C VAL A 103 35.12 26.59 -17.88
N VAL A 104 35.36 25.73 -18.85
CA VAL A 104 34.33 25.14 -19.72
C VAL A 104 34.25 23.67 -19.36
N GLU A 105 33.08 23.17 -19.11
CA GLU A 105 32.86 21.74 -18.82
C GLU A 105 32.82 20.93 -20.13
N ASP A 106 33.24 19.67 -20.05
CA ASP A 106 33.28 18.80 -21.24
C ASP A 106 31.86 18.35 -21.65
N ASP A 107 30.94 18.24 -20.67
CA ASP A 107 29.53 17.95 -20.87
C ASP A 107 28.66 18.75 -19.87
N TYR A 108 27.68 19.50 -20.34
CA TYR A 108 26.73 20.25 -19.54
C TYR A 108 25.39 19.52 -19.39
N ASP A 109 25.12 18.50 -20.22
CA ASP A 109 23.83 17.79 -20.22
C ASP A 109 23.71 16.85 -18.98
N ASN A 110 24.85 16.42 -18.43
CA ASN A 110 24.92 15.59 -17.26
C ASN A 110 24.81 16.35 -15.91
N ASN A 111 24.84 17.70 -15.97
CA ASN A 111 24.86 18.57 -14.79
C ASN A 111 23.50 18.69 -14.09
N VAL A 112 22.40 18.25 -14.68
CA VAL A 112 21.06 18.49 -14.17
C VAL A 112 20.25 17.21 -14.02
N VAL A 113 19.53 17.12 -12.91
CA VAL A 113 18.55 16.04 -12.65
C VAL A 113 17.23 16.68 -12.22
N GLY A 114 16.13 16.18 -12.76
CA GLY A 114 14.78 16.54 -12.36
C GLY A 114 14.18 15.52 -11.39
N ILE A 115 13.51 16.02 -10.35
CA ILE A 115 12.80 15.20 -9.35
C ILE A 115 11.33 15.58 -9.39
N ASP A 116 10.45 14.61 -9.66
CA ASP A 116 9.01 14.84 -9.70
C ASP A 116 8.44 14.96 -8.28
N PHE A 117 7.55 15.94 -8.09
CA PHE A 117 6.76 16.13 -6.88
C PHE A 117 5.39 16.71 -7.22
N ALA A 118 4.49 16.81 -6.23
CA ALA A 118 3.20 17.46 -6.43
C ALA A 118 2.87 18.44 -5.31
N ILE A 119 2.18 19.52 -5.69
CA ILE A 119 1.44 20.38 -4.76
C ILE A 119 0.03 19.81 -4.61
N TYR A 120 -0.45 19.67 -3.38
CA TYR A 120 -1.76 19.09 -3.11
C TYR A 120 -2.69 20.02 -2.33
N ASP A 121 -3.99 19.82 -2.55
CA ASP A 121 -5.07 20.42 -1.76
C ASP A 121 -5.77 19.31 -0.98
N VAL A 122 -5.78 19.42 0.36
CA VAL A 122 -6.41 18.44 1.26
C VAL A 122 -7.90 18.26 0.96
N SER A 123 -8.59 19.31 0.49
CA SER A 123 -10.01 19.25 0.14
C SER A 123 -10.32 18.35 -1.06
N LEU A 124 -9.32 18.02 -1.86
CA LEU A 124 -9.43 17.20 -3.06
C LEU A 124 -8.96 15.74 -2.85
N THR A 125 -8.72 15.32 -1.61
CA THR A 125 -8.25 13.96 -1.32
C THR A 125 -9.40 13.02 -0.97
N TYR A 126 -9.16 11.73 -1.17
CA TYR A 126 -10.07 10.64 -0.78
C TYR A 126 -9.55 9.92 0.47
N PRO A 127 -10.42 9.19 1.20
CA PRO A 127 -9.97 8.32 2.27
C PRO A 127 -8.95 7.27 1.76
N HIS A 128 -7.82 7.17 2.44
CA HIS A 128 -6.75 6.24 2.11
C HIS A 128 -6.88 4.97 2.95
N PHE A 129 -7.18 3.86 2.31
CA PHE A 129 -7.16 2.52 2.90
C PHE A 129 -5.83 1.87 2.55
N VAL A 130 -5.03 1.63 3.57
CA VAL A 130 -3.67 1.09 3.41
C VAL A 130 -3.71 -0.41 3.17
N LEU A 131 -3.09 -0.87 2.09
CA LEU A 131 -2.86 -2.29 1.87
C LEU A 131 -1.72 -2.77 2.77
N MET A 132 -2.01 -3.76 3.60
CA MET A 132 -1.04 -4.47 4.44
C MET A 132 -0.81 -5.87 3.88
N GLU A 133 0.33 -6.07 3.21
CA GLU A 133 0.74 -7.35 2.64
C GLU A 133 1.74 -8.04 3.57
N GLN A 134 1.29 -9.06 4.26
CA GLN A 134 2.13 -9.90 5.11
C GLN A 134 2.76 -11.03 4.29
N PHE A 135 4.02 -11.35 4.57
CA PHE A 135 4.70 -12.56 4.07
C PHE A 135 4.93 -13.50 5.23
N THR A 136 4.36 -14.69 5.11
CA THR A 136 4.27 -15.69 6.16
C THR A 136 4.49 -17.09 5.60
N GLY A 137 4.44 -18.12 6.44
CA GLY A 137 4.50 -19.51 6.03
C GLY A 137 4.39 -20.47 7.21
N ILE A 138 3.91 -21.67 6.94
CA ILE A 138 3.68 -22.73 7.94
C ILE A 138 4.99 -23.12 8.66
N ALA A 139 6.12 -23.10 7.97
CA ALA A 139 7.43 -23.42 8.55
C ALA A 139 8.04 -22.30 9.40
N CYS A 140 7.40 -21.14 9.50
CA CYS A 140 7.92 -19.96 10.19
C CYS A 140 7.52 -19.97 11.67
N VAL A 141 8.46 -20.24 12.58
CA VAL A 141 8.22 -20.31 14.04
C VAL A 141 7.83 -18.97 14.67
N ASN A 142 8.21 -17.84 14.07
CA ASN A 142 7.92 -16.50 14.58
C ASN A 142 6.62 -15.90 13.99
N CYS A 143 6.04 -16.51 12.95
CA CYS A 143 4.88 -15.98 12.26
C CYS A 143 3.61 -15.95 13.11
N PRO A 144 3.31 -16.90 13.99
CA PRO A 144 2.13 -16.81 14.88
C PRO A 144 2.11 -15.53 15.74
N ARG A 145 3.30 -15.09 16.19
CA ARG A 145 3.39 -13.86 16.98
C ARG A 145 3.22 -12.61 16.11
N ALA A 146 3.69 -12.64 14.89
CA ALA A 146 3.46 -11.56 13.93
C ALA A 146 1.98 -11.46 13.54
N ASP A 147 1.32 -12.62 13.29
CA ASP A 147 -0.12 -12.70 13.02
C ASP A 147 -0.91 -12.00 14.14
N ALA A 148 -0.65 -12.33 15.42
CA ALA A 148 -1.32 -11.71 16.55
C ALA A 148 -1.08 -10.19 16.64
N THR A 149 0.09 -9.71 16.23
CA THR A 149 0.39 -8.26 16.17
C THR A 149 -0.43 -7.58 15.08
N LEU A 150 -0.46 -8.14 13.86
CA LEU A 150 -1.20 -7.59 12.73
C LEU A 150 -2.72 -7.67 12.95
N GLU A 151 -3.21 -8.74 13.57
CA GLU A 151 -4.61 -8.87 14.03
C GLU A 151 -5.00 -7.72 14.96
N SER A 152 -4.19 -7.45 15.99
CA SER A 152 -4.45 -6.36 16.94
C SER A 152 -4.44 -4.98 16.25
N VAL A 153 -3.59 -4.80 15.23
CA VAL A 153 -3.62 -3.59 14.39
C VAL A 153 -4.93 -3.51 13.62
N ARG A 154 -5.32 -4.60 12.96
CA ARG A 154 -6.54 -4.67 12.14
C ARG A 154 -7.82 -4.47 12.98
N GLU A 155 -7.89 -5.04 14.19
CA GLU A 155 -9.02 -4.88 15.12
C GLU A 155 -9.19 -3.42 15.59
N SER A 156 -8.08 -2.68 15.72
CA SER A 156 -8.11 -1.29 16.16
C SER A 156 -8.37 -0.28 15.04
N ARG A 157 -8.43 -0.73 13.77
CA ARG A 157 -8.51 0.12 12.57
C ARG A 157 -9.54 -0.42 11.58
N ASN A 158 -10.18 0.50 10.86
CA ASN A 158 -11.11 0.20 9.77
C ASN A 158 -10.61 0.68 8.39
N ASP A 159 -9.36 1.15 8.34
CA ASP A 159 -8.70 1.79 7.20
C ASP A 159 -7.49 0.98 6.69
N VAL A 160 -7.44 -0.31 7.02
CA VAL A 160 -6.39 -1.24 6.60
C VAL A 160 -7.02 -2.47 5.94
N VAL A 161 -6.54 -2.81 4.75
CA VAL A 161 -6.84 -4.05 4.03
C VAL A 161 -5.68 -5.01 4.22
N TRP A 162 -5.91 -6.17 4.83
CA TRP A 162 -4.85 -7.13 5.15
C TRP A 162 -4.95 -8.39 4.29
N ILE A 163 -3.83 -8.74 3.66
CA ILE A 163 -3.63 -10.01 2.94
C ILE A 163 -2.34 -10.69 3.39
N ALA A 164 -2.38 -12.03 3.44
CA ALA A 164 -1.24 -12.86 3.82
C ALA A 164 -0.77 -13.69 2.61
N HIS A 165 0.47 -13.47 2.19
CA HIS A 165 1.19 -14.25 1.20
C HIS A 165 1.93 -15.38 1.90
N HIS A 166 1.58 -16.63 1.63
CA HIS A 166 2.40 -17.78 2.02
C HIS A 166 3.58 -17.87 1.04
N ALA A 167 4.58 -17.03 1.24
CA ALA A 167 5.75 -16.88 0.36
C ALA A 167 6.87 -16.09 1.07
N GLY A 168 8.05 -16.06 0.45
CA GLY A 168 9.19 -15.27 0.93
C GLY A 168 10.14 -16.01 1.89
N TYR A 169 9.74 -17.19 2.37
CA TYR A 169 10.56 -18.04 3.23
C TYR A 169 10.66 -19.46 2.65
N TYR A 170 9.70 -20.34 2.95
CA TYR A 170 9.54 -21.66 2.32
C TYR A 170 8.17 -21.74 1.66
N ASP A 171 8.08 -22.51 0.58
CA ASP A 171 6.79 -22.88 -0.01
C ASP A 171 6.06 -23.84 0.93
N ASP A 172 4.74 -23.65 1.04
CA ASP A 172 3.85 -24.53 1.80
C ASP A 172 2.54 -24.80 1.01
N GLU A 173 1.60 -25.52 1.63
CA GLU A 173 0.33 -25.93 0.98
C GLU A 173 -0.57 -24.74 0.57
N LEU A 174 -0.36 -23.56 1.16
CA LEU A 174 -1.13 -22.34 0.89
C LEU A 174 -0.41 -21.40 -0.09
N THR A 175 0.81 -21.76 -0.51
CA THR A 175 1.61 -20.95 -1.45
C THR A 175 0.98 -20.96 -2.84
N ILE A 176 0.81 -19.77 -3.42
CA ILE A 176 0.43 -19.59 -4.83
C ILE A 176 1.57 -18.93 -5.62
N SER A 177 1.62 -19.18 -6.93
CA SER A 177 2.66 -18.65 -7.82
C SER A 177 2.69 -17.12 -7.85
N GLY A 178 1.54 -16.46 -7.76
CA GLY A 178 1.44 -15.00 -7.70
C GLY A 178 2.08 -14.41 -6.46
N SER A 179 1.91 -15.04 -5.28
CA SER A 179 2.58 -14.63 -4.04
C SER A 179 4.10 -14.74 -4.15
N LYS A 180 4.61 -15.81 -4.77
CA LYS A 180 6.04 -15.97 -5.05
C LYS A 180 6.56 -14.90 -6.01
N THR A 181 5.78 -14.56 -7.03
CA THR A 181 6.13 -13.48 -7.97
C THR A 181 6.29 -12.15 -7.24
N ILE A 182 5.36 -11.79 -6.35
CA ILE A 182 5.45 -10.56 -5.57
C ILE A 182 6.66 -10.62 -4.64
N ALA A 183 6.85 -11.70 -3.86
CA ALA A 183 8.00 -11.85 -2.97
C ALA A 183 9.33 -11.67 -3.73
N ASN A 184 9.50 -12.34 -4.87
CA ASN A 184 10.71 -12.26 -5.68
C ASN A 184 10.95 -10.85 -6.23
N ASN A 185 9.91 -10.19 -6.72
CA ASN A 185 10.01 -8.85 -7.31
C ASN A 185 10.40 -7.78 -6.28
N PHE A 186 9.97 -7.94 -5.03
CA PHE A 186 10.38 -7.06 -3.92
C PHE A 186 11.64 -7.54 -3.21
N GLY A 187 12.16 -8.73 -3.53
CA GLY A 187 13.38 -9.30 -2.93
C GLY A 187 13.15 -9.82 -1.52
N ILE A 188 11.91 -10.18 -1.17
CA ILE A 188 11.57 -10.74 0.14
C ILE A 188 11.98 -12.20 0.18
N SER A 189 12.87 -12.54 1.11
CA SER A 189 13.44 -13.88 1.30
C SER A 189 13.38 -14.36 2.75
N TYR A 190 12.51 -13.76 3.57
CA TYR A 190 12.34 -14.06 4.99
C TYR A 190 10.87 -13.90 5.41
N ALA A 191 10.52 -14.52 6.53
CA ALA A 191 9.24 -14.33 7.23
C ALA A 191 9.49 -14.27 8.75
N PRO A 192 8.66 -13.50 9.51
CA PRO A 192 7.56 -12.67 9.08
C PRO A 192 8.02 -11.32 8.50
N ALA A 193 7.55 -10.97 7.30
CA ALA A 193 7.75 -9.67 6.69
C ALA A 193 6.41 -9.01 6.37
N CYS A 194 6.42 -7.69 6.19
CA CYS A 194 5.24 -6.93 5.79
C CYS A 194 5.63 -5.78 4.87
N MET A 195 4.76 -5.47 3.91
CA MET A 195 4.77 -4.24 3.13
C MET A 195 3.49 -3.45 3.37
N LEU A 196 3.57 -2.12 3.28
CA LEU A 196 2.40 -1.24 3.29
C LEU A 196 2.35 -0.46 1.97
N ASP A 197 1.26 -0.66 1.22
CA ASP A 197 1.05 -0.08 -0.11
C ASP A 197 2.22 -0.32 -1.08
N ARG A 198 3.07 -1.32 -0.86
CA ARG A 198 4.30 -1.57 -1.63
C ARG A 198 5.22 -0.34 -1.72
N ALA A 199 5.08 0.57 -0.76
CA ALA A 199 5.83 1.81 -0.71
C ALA A 199 7.14 1.65 0.06
N VAL A 200 8.17 2.36 -0.35
CA VAL A 200 9.42 2.43 0.40
C VAL A 200 9.19 3.23 1.67
N LEU A 201 9.30 2.58 2.83
CA LEU A 201 9.08 3.18 4.15
C LEU A 201 10.38 3.51 4.87
N THR A 202 11.43 2.71 4.61
CA THR A 202 12.72 2.86 5.28
C THR A 202 13.86 2.56 4.29
N GLY A 203 14.80 3.49 4.15
CA GLY A 203 15.96 3.28 3.28
C GLY A 203 15.57 3.02 1.82
N SER A 204 15.85 1.81 1.32
CA SER A 204 15.58 1.39 -0.06
C SER A 204 14.70 0.12 -0.13
N ALA A 205 14.01 -0.24 0.95
CA ALA A 205 13.14 -1.41 1.03
C ALA A 205 11.68 -1.01 1.26
N ALA A 206 10.77 -1.73 0.62
CA ALA A 206 9.34 -1.61 0.86
C ALA A 206 8.90 -2.50 2.04
N ASP A 207 9.65 -3.54 2.35
CA ASP A 207 9.37 -4.52 3.38
C ASP A 207 10.04 -4.18 4.71
N PHE A 208 9.45 -4.67 5.78
CA PHE A 208 10.00 -4.62 7.14
C PHE A 208 9.66 -5.89 7.92
N VAL A 209 10.48 -6.20 8.92
CA VAL A 209 10.22 -7.32 9.84
C VAL A 209 9.07 -6.94 10.78
N VAL A 210 8.05 -7.80 10.87
CA VAL A 210 6.97 -7.60 11.82
C VAL A 210 7.46 -7.90 13.24
N SER A 211 7.55 -6.83 14.05
CA SER A 211 7.86 -6.96 15.48
C SER A 211 6.60 -7.33 16.29
N SER A 212 6.76 -7.54 17.60
CA SER A 212 5.64 -7.70 18.52
C SER A 212 4.98 -6.38 18.94
N SER A 213 5.37 -5.28 18.32
CA SER A 213 4.91 -3.93 18.65
C SER A 213 3.89 -3.44 17.63
N THR A 214 2.62 -3.36 18.04
CA THR A 214 1.56 -2.75 17.25
C THR A 214 1.84 -1.28 16.96
N SER A 215 2.57 -0.57 17.85
CA SER A 215 2.90 0.84 17.67
C SER A 215 3.85 1.06 16.48
N ASP A 216 4.77 0.12 16.22
CA ASP A 216 5.70 0.23 15.09
C ASP A 216 4.96 0.07 13.76
N VAL A 217 4.05 -0.91 13.67
CA VAL A 217 3.22 -1.10 12.48
C VAL A 217 2.30 0.12 12.27
N ASN A 218 1.63 0.60 13.32
CA ASN A 218 0.78 1.78 13.25
C ASN A 218 1.54 3.04 12.83
N LYS A 219 2.79 3.20 13.25
CA LYS A 219 3.65 4.31 12.82
C LYS A 219 3.82 4.31 11.29
N TYR A 220 4.07 3.17 10.68
CA TYR A 220 4.21 3.06 9.23
C TYR A 220 2.87 3.25 8.49
N ILE A 221 1.76 2.74 9.03
CA ILE A 221 0.43 2.99 8.47
C ILE A 221 0.11 4.49 8.49
N ASN A 222 0.34 5.16 9.62
CA ASN A 222 0.14 6.60 9.74
C ASN A 222 1.04 7.40 8.79
N LEU A 223 2.27 6.93 8.56
CA LEU A 223 3.16 7.52 7.55
C LEU A 223 2.57 7.41 6.13
N ARG A 224 1.99 6.26 5.77
CA ARG A 224 1.29 6.10 4.49
C ARG A 224 0.09 7.04 4.37
N GLN A 225 -0.70 7.17 5.42
CA GLN A 225 -1.89 8.03 5.45
C GLN A 225 -1.57 9.53 5.55
N SER A 226 -0.35 9.90 5.92
CA SER A 226 0.08 11.30 5.85
C SER A 226 0.26 11.79 4.41
N SER A 227 0.42 10.88 3.46
CA SER A 227 0.42 11.21 2.03
C SER A 227 -1.01 11.31 1.50
N PRO A 228 -1.33 12.30 0.68
CA PRO A 228 -2.66 12.47 0.12
C PRO A 228 -3.04 11.33 -0.84
N CYS A 229 -4.28 10.89 -0.78
CA CYS A 229 -4.83 9.89 -1.68
C CYS A 229 -5.73 10.56 -2.73
N TYR A 230 -5.41 10.42 -3.99
CA TYR A 230 -6.08 11.10 -5.11
C TYR A 230 -6.90 10.18 -6.00
N VAL A 231 -7.04 8.92 -5.62
CA VAL A 231 -7.86 7.92 -6.31
C VAL A 231 -8.78 7.23 -5.33
N ASN A 232 -10.02 7.00 -5.75
CA ASN A 232 -11.04 6.31 -4.94
C ASN A 232 -11.55 5.06 -5.65
N ILE A 233 -11.89 4.05 -4.87
CA ILE A 233 -12.65 2.87 -5.29
C ILE A 233 -14.07 3.10 -4.76
N ASN A 234 -14.98 3.53 -5.65
CA ASN A 234 -16.32 3.99 -5.26
C ASN A 234 -17.25 2.82 -4.92
N GLY A 235 -17.13 1.70 -5.65
CA GLY A 235 -17.97 0.54 -5.45
C GLY A 235 -17.32 -0.76 -5.89
N ILE A 236 -17.68 -1.83 -5.20
CA ILE A 236 -17.34 -3.22 -5.54
C ILE A 236 -18.65 -4.00 -5.51
N GLU A 237 -19.24 -4.19 -6.69
CA GLU A 237 -20.39 -5.08 -6.88
C GLU A 237 -19.87 -6.49 -7.11
N ARG A 238 -20.49 -7.50 -6.53
CA ARG A 238 -20.10 -8.91 -6.68
C ARG A 238 -21.33 -9.81 -6.61
N THR A 239 -21.29 -10.87 -7.40
CA THR A 239 -22.30 -11.93 -7.41
C THR A 239 -21.60 -13.28 -7.48
N TYR A 240 -21.86 -14.14 -6.52
CA TYR A 240 -21.34 -15.50 -6.51
C TYR A 240 -22.44 -16.52 -6.80
N ASN A 241 -22.20 -17.37 -7.79
CA ASN A 241 -23.07 -18.47 -8.14
C ASN A 241 -22.52 -19.78 -7.56
N TYR A 242 -23.21 -20.34 -6.54
CA TYR A 242 -22.81 -21.57 -5.87
C TYR A 242 -22.88 -22.81 -6.76
N GLU A 243 -23.77 -22.85 -7.78
CA GLU A 243 -23.91 -23.99 -8.68
C GLU A 243 -22.73 -24.11 -9.65
N THR A 244 -22.27 -22.99 -10.15
CA THR A 244 -21.15 -22.93 -11.12
C THR A 244 -19.82 -22.56 -10.47
N SER A 245 -19.81 -22.25 -9.18
CA SER A 245 -18.65 -21.72 -8.44
C SER A 245 -18.05 -20.47 -9.11
N THR A 246 -18.87 -19.66 -9.75
CA THR A 246 -18.42 -18.48 -10.50
C THR A 246 -18.72 -17.21 -9.72
N LEU A 247 -17.70 -16.37 -9.58
CA LEU A 247 -17.75 -15.03 -9.03
C LEU A 247 -17.69 -14.01 -10.17
N GLU A 248 -18.66 -13.11 -10.21
CA GLU A 248 -18.64 -11.91 -11.03
C GLU A 248 -18.32 -10.70 -10.15
N VAL A 249 -17.37 -9.87 -10.58
CA VAL A 249 -16.99 -8.66 -9.87
C VAL A 249 -17.04 -7.48 -10.82
N LYS A 250 -17.67 -6.39 -10.37
CA LYS A 250 -17.65 -5.10 -11.04
C LYS A 250 -17.13 -4.03 -10.08
N VAL A 251 -16.10 -3.31 -10.51
CA VAL A 251 -15.45 -2.25 -9.73
C VAL A 251 -15.68 -0.93 -10.42
N THR A 252 -16.05 0.09 -9.65
CA THR A 252 -16.09 1.48 -10.11
C THR A 252 -15.20 2.35 -9.24
N GLY A 253 -14.58 3.35 -9.84
CA GLY A 253 -13.75 4.29 -9.11
C GLY A 253 -13.51 5.58 -9.87
N GLU A 254 -12.81 6.50 -9.24
CA GLU A 254 -12.49 7.80 -9.79
C GLU A 254 -11.13 8.30 -9.31
N ARG A 255 -10.56 9.21 -10.07
CA ARG A 255 -9.36 9.97 -9.71
C ARG A 255 -9.66 11.47 -9.80
N ASN A 256 -8.87 12.27 -9.12
CA ASN A 256 -8.92 13.72 -9.33
C ASN A 256 -7.87 14.18 -10.37
N GLU A 257 -7.91 15.46 -10.72
CA GLU A 257 -7.00 16.06 -11.71
C GLU A 257 -5.54 16.00 -11.27
N THR A 258 -5.24 16.06 -9.95
CA THR A 258 -3.88 15.92 -9.44
C THR A 258 -3.31 14.55 -9.77
N PHE A 259 -4.09 13.48 -9.55
CA PHE A 259 -3.67 12.13 -9.94
C PHE A 259 -3.45 12.03 -11.45
N ALA A 260 -4.37 12.60 -12.25
CA ALA A 260 -4.29 12.57 -13.70
C ALA A 260 -3.04 13.30 -14.24
N SER A 261 -2.60 14.36 -13.56
CA SER A 261 -1.39 15.09 -13.92
C SER A 261 -0.09 14.38 -13.56
N MET A 262 -0.13 13.48 -12.53
CA MET A 262 1.07 12.80 -12.02
C MET A 262 1.27 11.41 -12.60
N TYR A 263 0.17 10.72 -12.92
CA TYR A 263 0.20 9.30 -13.29
C TYR A 263 -0.57 9.05 -14.58
N ASP A 264 0.15 8.76 -15.65
CA ASP A 264 -0.44 8.39 -16.95
C ASP A 264 -1.12 7.03 -16.89
N ASN A 265 -0.57 6.11 -16.09
CA ASN A 265 -0.99 4.73 -16.03
C ASN A 265 -1.23 4.27 -14.59
N ALA A 266 -2.36 3.64 -14.37
CA ALA A 266 -2.67 2.88 -13.16
C ALA A 266 -3.36 1.58 -13.54
N ASN A 267 -3.20 0.56 -12.70
CA ASN A 267 -3.87 -0.72 -12.85
C ASN A 267 -4.94 -0.89 -11.76
N VAL A 268 -6.00 -1.62 -12.10
CA VAL A 268 -6.91 -2.23 -11.13
C VAL A 268 -6.50 -3.68 -10.95
N THR A 269 -6.35 -4.10 -9.70
CA THR A 269 -5.98 -5.48 -9.33
C THR A 269 -7.04 -6.06 -8.42
N ILE A 270 -7.46 -7.29 -8.69
CA ILE A 270 -8.39 -8.04 -7.86
C ILE A 270 -7.68 -9.23 -7.24
N PHE A 271 -7.80 -9.37 -5.94
CA PHE A 271 -7.33 -10.51 -5.17
C PHE A 271 -8.50 -11.18 -4.44
N LEU A 272 -8.47 -12.50 -4.36
CA LEU A 272 -9.39 -13.28 -3.55
C LEU A 272 -8.64 -13.80 -2.31
N VAL A 273 -9.13 -13.42 -1.16
CA VAL A 273 -8.52 -13.69 0.15
C VAL A 273 -9.50 -14.51 0.97
N GLU A 274 -9.03 -15.56 1.63
CA GLU A 274 -9.86 -16.46 2.42
C GLU A 274 -9.39 -16.50 3.88
N ASN A 275 -10.33 -16.53 4.79
CA ASN A 275 -10.10 -16.83 6.20
C ASN A 275 -10.36 -18.31 6.47
N ASN A 276 -9.86 -18.81 7.59
CA ASN A 276 -10.06 -20.17 8.02
C ASN A 276 -9.58 -21.23 7.02
N CYS A 277 -8.48 -20.95 6.32
CA CYS A 277 -7.85 -21.89 5.38
C CYS A 277 -7.17 -23.03 6.12
N TYR A 278 -7.58 -24.27 5.86
CA TYR A 278 -6.98 -25.45 6.46
C TYR A 278 -5.66 -25.84 5.77
N ALA A 279 -4.66 -26.18 6.58
CA ALA A 279 -3.42 -26.82 6.17
C ALA A 279 -3.22 -28.14 6.94
N GLU A 280 -2.77 -29.21 6.24
CA GLU A 280 -2.50 -30.50 6.91
C GLU A 280 -1.32 -30.40 7.87
N THR A 281 -0.30 -29.63 7.50
CA THR A 281 0.86 -29.38 8.34
C THR A 281 0.51 -28.30 9.37
N ALA A 282 0.71 -28.60 10.66
CA ALA A 282 0.53 -27.62 11.70
C ALA A 282 1.56 -26.50 11.63
N GLN A 283 1.18 -25.30 12.03
CA GLN A 283 2.05 -24.14 12.08
C GLN A 283 3.26 -24.35 12.96
N SER A 284 4.45 -24.13 12.46
CA SER A 284 5.67 -24.15 13.26
C SER A 284 5.60 -23.09 14.37
N GLY A 285 5.83 -23.53 15.63
CA GLY A 285 5.66 -22.67 16.81
C GLY A 285 4.24 -22.64 17.40
N ASP A 286 3.27 -23.30 16.76
CA ASP A 286 1.90 -23.51 17.26
C ASP A 286 1.34 -24.84 16.70
N PRO A 287 1.60 -25.97 17.36
CA PRO A 287 1.27 -27.29 16.82
C PRO A 287 -0.22 -27.61 16.71
N ASP A 288 -1.07 -26.81 17.33
CA ASP A 288 -2.53 -26.96 17.27
C ASP A 288 -3.16 -26.07 16.17
N LYS A 289 -2.37 -25.18 15.55
CA LYS A 289 -2.84 -24.25 14.51
C LYS A 289 -2.74 -24.90 13.13
N HIS A 290 -3.89 -25.29 12.59
CA HIS A 290 -4.08 -25.81 11.22
C HIS A 290 -4.83 -24.84 10.31
N TYR A 291 -5.41 -23.78 10.86
CA TYR A 291 -6.21 -22.81 10.13
C TYR A 291 -5.51 -21.46 10.07
N HIS A 292 -5.54 -20.84 8.89
CA HIS A 292 -4.87 -19.60 8.57
C HIS A 292 -5.85 -18.58 8.03
N ASP A 293 -5.70 -17.33 8.43
CA ASP A 293 -6.56 -16.22 8.04
C ASP A 293 -5.88 -15.28 7.06
N ASN A 294 -6.68 -14.51 6.35
CA ASN A 294 -6.24 -13.52 5.38
C ASN A 294 -5.40 -14.09 4.21
N VAL A 295 -5.51 -15.40 3.96
CA VAL A 295 -4.69 -16.11 2.97
C VAL A 295 -5.08 -15.70 1.56
N LEU A 296 -4.12 -15.21 0.79
CA LEU A 296 -4.31 -14.92 -0.63
C LEU A 296 -4.42 -16.21 -1.43
N ARG A 297 -5.61 -16.45 -2.01
CA ARG A 297 -5.92 -17.69 -2.72
C ARG A 297 -5.82 -17.55 -4.23
N MET A 298 -6.18 -16.39 -4.77
CA MET A 298 -6.21 -16.19 -6.22
C MET A 298 -5.97 -14.75 -6.60
N MET A 299 -5.34 -14.56 -7.74
CA MET A 299 -5.10 -13.29 -8.43
C MET A 299 -5.66 -13.41 -9.86
N PRO A 300 -6.97 -13.16 -10.07
CA PRO A 300 -7.61 -13.35 -11.38
C PRO A 300 -6.91 -12.60 -12.52
N ASP A 301 -6.45 -11.39 -12.23
CA ASP A 301 -5.83 -10.48 -13.20
C ASP A 301 -4.29 -10.45 -13.07
N GLY A 302 -3.71 -11.46 -12.38
CA GLY A 302 -2.27 -11.52 -12.10
C GLY A 302 -1.85 -10.64 -10.92
N SER A 303 -0.53 -10.60 -10.66
CA SER A 303 0.02 -9.96 -9.45
C SER A 303 -0.07 -8.44 -9.44
N TYR A 304 -0.25 -7.81 -10.60
CA TYR A 304 -0.23 -6.35 -10.78
C TYR A 304 -1.43 -5.81 -11.55
N GLY A 305 -2.41 -6.66 -11.85
CA GLY A 305 -3.71 -6.29 -12.41
C GLY A 305 -3.69 -5.84 -13.87
N THR A 306 -4.76 -5.18 -14.26
CA THR A 306 -5.06 -4.74 -15.63
C THR A 306 -5.05 -3.22 -15.73
N PRO A 307 -4.52 -2.62 -16.82
CA PRO A 307 -4.55 -1.18 -17.02
C PRO A 307 -5.96 -0.59 -16.94
N ILE A 308 -6.10 0.50 -16.20
CA ILE A 308 -7.37 1.24 -16.09
C ILE A 308 -7.57 2.09 -17.34
N ASN A 309 -8.76 1.98 -17.94
CA ASN A 309 -9.21 2.92 -18.95
C ASN A 309 -10.01 4.05 -18.27
N TRP A 310 -9.41 5.24 -18.18
CA TRP A 310 -10.02 6.41 -17.58
C TRP A 310 -10.92 7.14 -18.58
N VAL A 311 -12.19 7.36 -18.22
CA VAL A 311 -13.14 8.18 -18.97
C VAL A 311 -13.69 9.25 -18.03
N ASP A 312 -13.44 10.52 -18.32
CA ASP A 312 -13.83 11.65 -17.47
C ASP A 312 -13.39 11.46 -15.98
N ASN A 313 -12.13 11.03 -15.80
CA ASN A 313 -11.52 10.70 -14.51
C ASN A 313 -12.23 9.58 -13.71
N LYS A 314 -13.06 8.77 -14.36
CA LYS A 314 -13.73 7.61 -13.77
C LYS A 314 -13.32 6.33 -14.49
N PHE A 315 -13.47 5.21 -13.81
CA PHE A 315 -13.29 3.89 -14.41
C PHE A 315 -14.37 2.91 -13.97
N GLU A 316 -14.60 1.96 -14.83
CA GLU A 316 -15.36 0.75 -14.57
C GLU A 316 -14.53 -0.45 -15.04
N TYR A 317 -14.46 -1.47 -14.22
CA TYR A 317 -13.77 -2.72 -14.53
C TYR A 317 -14.62 -3.90 -14.11
N SER A 318 -14.71 -4.93 -14.94
CA SER A 318 -15.44 -6.16 -14.64
C SER A 318 -14.61 -7.38 -14.96
N THR A 319 -14.69 -8.39 -14.11
CA THR A 319 -14.07 -9.69 -14.31
C THR A 319 -14.99 -10.81 -13.82
N SER A 320 -14.80 -12.00 -14.36
CA SER A 320 -15.50 -13.22 -13.94
C SER A 320 -14.47 -14.32 -13.72
N VAL A 321 -14.59 -15.03 -12.61
CA VAL A 321 -13.66 -16.09 -12.24
C VAL A 321 -14.38 -17.29 -11.64
N THR A 322 -13.98 -18.49 -12.04
CA THR A 322 -14.48 -19.74 -11.45
C THR A 322 -13.51 -20.17 -10.33
N LEU A 323 -14.05 -20.35 -9.12
CA LEU A 323 -13.29 -20.83 -7.98
C LEU A 323 -13.02 -22.33 -8.10
N PRO A 324 -11.77 -22.78 -7.95
CA PRO A 324 -11.47 -24.21 -7.87
C PRO A 324 -11.77 -24.74 -6.46
N LYS A 325 -11.92 -26.05 -6.35
CA LYS A 325 -11.94 -26.78 -5.07
C LYS A 325 -13.03 -26.34 -4.06
N THR A 326 -14.18 -25.90 -4.53
CA THR A 326 -15.30 -25.50 -3.65
C THR A 326 -16.15 -26.66 -3.15
N ASP A 327 -16.01 -27.85 -3.74
CA ASP A 327 -16.77 -29.04 -3.35
C ASP A 327 -16.19 -29.69 -2.08
N LYS A 328 -16.86 -29.50 -0.96
CA LYS A 328 -16.49 -30.09 0.36
C LYS A 328 -16.53 -31.62 0.36
N ALA A 329 -17.36 -32.25 -0.48
CA ALA A 329 -17.40 -33.72 -0.56
C ALA A 329 -16.09 -34.28 -1.16
N THR A 330 -15.50 -33.56 -2.09
CA THR A 330 -14.24 -33.95 -2.73
C THR A 330 -13.00 -33.49 -1.96
N TYR A 331 -13.01 -32.27 -1.41
CA TYR A 331 -11.82 -31.61 -0.85
C TYR A 331 -11.80 -31.55 0.69
N GLY A 332 -12.92 -31.89 1.36
CA GLY A 332 -12.99 -31.84 2.83
C GLY A 332 -12.64 -30.45 3.38
N ASP A 333 -11.78 -30.40 4.40
CA ASP A 333 -11.33 -29.16 5.04
C ASP A 333 -10.45 -28.30 4.13
N LYS A 334 -9.93 -28.84 3.02
CA LYS A 334 -9.17 -28.09 2.00
C LYS A 334 -10.05 -27.41 0.97
N ALA A 335 -11.37 -27.60 1.03
CA ALA A 335 -12.29 -26.89 0.16
C ALA A 335 -12.25 -25.40 0.43
N TRP A 336 -12.27 -24.60 -0.65
CA TRP A 336 -12.43 -23.17 -0.53
C TRP A 336 -13.84 -22.83 -0.08
N ASP A 337 -13.96 -21.99 0.92
CA ASP A 337 -15.25 -21.59 1.46
C ASP A 337 -15.60 -20.15 0.98
N PRO A 338 -16.51 -20.02 0.00
CA PRO A 338 -16.92 -18.71 -0.52
C PRO A 338 -17.41 -17.74 0.56
N ASP A 339 -17.99 -18.29 1.66
CA ASP A 339 -18.52 -17.50 2.76
C ASP A 339 -17.43 -17.02 3.73
N GLN A 340 -16.21 -17.52 3.59
CA GLN A 340 -15.01 -17.03 4.30
C GLN A 340 -14.13 -16.15 3.42
N MET A 341 -14.55 -15.87 2.18
CA MET A 341 -13.74 -15.14 1.21
C MET A 341 -14.10 -13.66 1.12
N ARG A 342 -13.09 -12.87 0.78
CA ARG A 342 -13.18 -11.45 0.48
C ARG A 342 -12.64 -11.15 -0.91
N VAL A 343 -13.26 -10.19 -1.58
CA VAL A 343 -12.75 -9.55 -2.79
C VAL A 343 -11.98 -8.31 -2.35
N VAL A 344 -10.68 -8.31 -2.58
CA VAL A 344 -9.80 -7.18 -2.35
C VAL A 344 -9.49 -6.51 -3.68
N VAL A 345 -9.69 -5.20 -3.76
CA VAL A 345 -9.45 -4.39 -4.95
C VAL A 345 -8.37 -3.36 -4.64
N LEU A 346 -7.41 -3.26 -5.54
CA LEU A 346 -6.32 -2.29 -5.47
C LEU A 346 -6.36 -1.39 -6.69
N VAL A 347 -6.01 -0.13 -6.51
CA VAL A 347 -5.54 0.73 -7.60
C VAL A 347 -4.06 0.99 -7.37
N ASN A 348 -3.21 0.56 -8.30
CA ASN A 348 -1.77 0.53 -8.13
C ASN A 348 -1.02 0.96 -9.41
N LYS A 349 0.24 1.34 -9.25
CA LYS A 349 1.16 1.48 -10.39
C LYS A 349 1.36 0.14 -11.09
N PRO A 350 1.49 0.11 -12.43
CA PRO A 350 2.10 -1.02 -13.12
C PRO A 350 3.47 -1.33 -12.49
N PHE A 351 3.82 -2.63 -12.44
CA PHE A 351 5.13 -2.98 -11.88
C PHE A 351 6.26 -2.50 -12.80
N GLY A 352 7.08 -1.60 -12.31
CA GLY A 352 8.31 -1.16 -12.96
C GLY A 352 9.54 -1.76 -12.27
N ASN A 353 9.64 -1.54 -10.98
CA ASN A 353 10.65 -2.12 -10.09
C ASN A 353 10.17 -1.99 -8.62
N LYS A 354 10.90 -2.60 -7.69
CA LYS A 354 10.53 -2.62 -6.26
C LYS A 354 10.45 -1.25 -5.57
N LEU A 355 10.95 -0.19 -6.17
CA LEU A 355 10.92 1.17 -5.62
C LEU A 355 9.83 2.04 -6.26
N SER A 356 9.13 1.54 -7.28
CA SER A 356 8.15 2.30 -8.05
C SER A 356 6.87 1.50 -8.38
N SER A 357 6.41 0.66 -7.45
CA SER A 357 5.26 -0.24 -7.66
C SER A 357 4.17 -0.04 -6.60
N GLU A 358 3.98 1.19 -6.20
CA GLU A 358 3.11 1.62 -5.11
C GLU A 358 1.63 1.32 -5.38
N VAL A 359 0.92 0.94 -4.32
CA VAL A 359 -0.55 0.90 -4.27
C VAL A 359 -1.05 2.26 -3.80
N PHE A 360 -1.99 2.84 -4.56
CA PHE A 360 -2.54 4.16 -4.29
C PHE A 360 -3.72 4.12 -3.34
N ASN A 361 -4.55 3.09 -3.45
CA ASN A 361 -5.68 2.84 -2.55
C ASN A 361 -6.10 1.38 -2.62
N ALA A 362 -6.73 0.89 -1.56
CA ALA A 362 -7.25 -0.45 -1.45
C ALA A 362 -8.68 -0.45 -0.89
N ARG A 363 -9.48 -1.46 -1.24
CA ARG A 363 -10.81 -1.70 -0.67
C ARG A 363 -11.08 -3.19 -0.62
N GLU A 364 -11.91 -3.61 0.31
CA GLU A 364 -12.36 -5.00 0.40
C GLU A 364 -13.84 -5.09 0.68
N VAL A 365 -14.44 -6.17 0.20
CA VAL A 365 -15.81 -6.57 0.54
C VAL A 365 -15.86 -8.09 0.72
N TYR A 366 -16.74 -8.60 1.55
CA TYR A 366 -17.00 -10.03 1.59
C TYR A 366 -17.57 -10.50 0.24
N MET A 367 -17.14 -11.69 -0.19
CA MET A 367 -17.49 -12.23 -1.50
C MET A 367 -18.98 -12.55 -1.60
N THR A 368 -19.59 -13.04 -0.53
CA THR A 368 -21.00 -13.38 -0.48
C THR A 368 -21.74 -12.56 0.59
N GLU A 369 -23.06 -12.48 0.49
CA GLU A 369 -23.87 -11.87 1.54
C GLU A 369 -23.95 -12.75 2.79
N ALA A 370 -23.83 -14.06 2.64
CA ALA A 370 -23.75 -15.00 3.75
C ALA A 370 -22.49 -14.75 4.59
N ALA A 371 -21.37 -14.43 3.94
CA ALA A 371 -20.14 -14.04 4.62
C ALA A 371 -20.31 -12.77 5.49
N VAL A 372 -21.09 -11.79 5.01
CA VAL A 372 -21.44 -10.60 5.81
C VAL A 372 -22.27 -10.96 7.04
N LYS A 373 -23.16 -11.97 6.90
CA LYS A 373 -23.99 -12.49 8.01
C LYS A 373 -23.19 -13.38 8.97
N GLY A 374 -22.17 -14.07 8.46
CA GLY A 374 -21.37 -15.06 9.21
C GLY A 374 -20.36 -14.49 10.19
N ILE A 375 -20.10 -13.17 10.19
CA ILE A 375 -19.23 -12.57 11.19
C ILE A 375 -19.91 -12.58 12.55
N GLY A 376 -19.77 -13.70 13.24
CA GLY A 376 -20.13 -13.85 14.66
C GLY A 376 -21.59 -14.15 14.97
N VAL A 377 -22.48 -14.29 13.97
CA VAL A 377 -23.92 -14.43 14.24
C VAL A 377 -24.32 -15.86 14.58
N GLU A 378 -23.85 -16.86 13.84
CA GLU A 378 -24.21 -18.26 14.11
C GLU A 378 -23.53 -18.79 15.38
N LYS A 379 -22.32 -18.33 15.67
CA LYS A 379 -21.59 -18.77 16.88
C LYS A 379 -22.22 -18.32 18.18
N TYR A 380 -23.00 -17.22 18.16
CA TYR A 380 -23.52 -16.59 19.38
C TYR A 380 -25.06 -16.54 19.43
N ASN A 381 -25.73 -17.16 18.44
CA ASN A 381 -27.19 -17.24 18.35
C ASN A 381 -27.87 -15.90 18.70
N VAL A 382 -27.53 -14.82 17.93
CA VAL A 382 -28.08 -13.47 18.15
C VAL A 382 -29.39 -13.33 17.38
N TYR A 383 -30.48 -13.10 18.10
CA TYR A 383 -31.83 -12.94 17.52
C TYR A 383 -32.56 -11.76 18.16
N PHE A 384 -33.70 -11.41 17.59
CA PHE A 384 -34.56 -10.32 18.06
C PHE A 384 -35.83 -10.91 18.64
N GLU A 385 -36.15 -10.55 19.87
CA GLU A 385 -37.33 -11.02 20.55
C GLU A 385 -37.94 -9.93 21.43
N ASN A 386 -39.25 -9.69 21.31
CA ASN A 386 -39.99 -8.72 22.10
C ASN A 386 -39.38 -7.31 22.14
N GLY A 387 -38.86 -6.83 21.02
CA GLY A 387 -38.23 -5.51 20.93
C GLY A 387 -36.81 -5.38 21.52
N ALA A 388 -36.17 -6.50 21.76
CA ALA A 388 -34.79 -6.55 22.28
C ALA A 388 -33.93 -7.53 21.53
N VAL A 389 -32.60 -7.25 21.48
CA VAL A 389 -31.59 -8.21 21.03
C VAL A 389 -31.30 -9.22 22.13
N VAL A 390 -31.38 -10.48 21.78
CA VAL A 390 -31.01 -11.61 22.64
C VAL A 390 -29.79 -12.31 22.03
N ALA A 391 -28.84 -12.70 22.86
CA ALA A 391 -27.70 -13.50 22.46
C ALA A 391 -27.45 -14.60 23.51
N GLU A 392 -27.43 -15.85 23.08
CA GLU A 392 -27.12 -16.97 23.96
C GLU A 392 -25.65 -16.90 24.39
N ASN A 393 -25.41 -17.19 25.69
CA ASN A 393 -24.08 -17.20 26.29
C ASN A 393 -23.33 -15.84 26.33
N ALA A 394 -24.02 -14.72 26.16
CA ALA A 394 -23.44 -13.41 26.37
C ALA A 394 -23.57 -12.94 27.81
N ASP A 395 -22.47 -12.50 28.43
CA ASP A 395 -22.45 -11.91 29.77
C ASP A 395 -23.17 -10.56 29.80
N SER A 396 -23.06 -9.80 28.69
CA SER A 396 -23.79 -8.54 28.46
C SER A 396 -23.94 -8.22 26.98
N ILE A 397 -24.97 -7.43 26.65
CA ILE A 397 -25.30 -6.98 25.30
C ILE A 397 -25.39 -5.46 25.29
N GLU A 398 -24.63 -4.82 24.42
CA GLU A 398 -24.72 -3.39 24.13
C GLU A 398 -25.22 -3.22 22.70
N VAL A 399 -26.20 -2.32 22.50
CA VAL A 399 -26.79 -2.07 21.18
C VAL A 399 -26.51 -0.63 20.77
N TYR A 400 -26.10 -0.46 19.51
CA TYR A 400 -25.79 0.84 18.93
C TYR A 400 -26.53 0.99 17.59
N THR A 401 -26.96 2.19 17.28
CA THR A 401 -27.38 2.56 15.94
C THR A 401 -26.20 2.58 14.97
N ILE A 402 -26.45 2.55 13.67
CA ILE A 402 -25.40 2.52 12.63
C ILE A 402 -24.50 3.76 12.63
N ASP A 403 -24.96 4.87 13.22
CA ASP A 403 -24.18 6.10 13.46
C ASP A 403 -23.40 6.06 14.79
N GLY A 404 -23.35 4.89 15.48
CA GLY A 404 -22.54 4.65 16.67
C GLY A 404 -23.14 5.12 17.99
N ARG A 405 -24.39 5.58 18.02
CA ARG A 405 -25.07 6.01 19.25
C ARG A 405 -25.58 4.78 20.02
N ARG A 406 -25.18 4.63 21.28
CA ARG A 406 -25.69 3.58 22.16
C ARG A 406 -27.18 3.80 22.45
N VAL A 407 -27.97 2.73 22.36
CA VAL A 407 -29.41 2.70 22.64
C VAL A 407 -29.72 1.65 23.70
N ALA A 408 -30.85 1.79 24.37
CA ALA A 408 -31.32 0.75 25.28
C ALA A 408 -31.64 -0.52 24.49
N ASN A 409 -31.32 -1.70 25.03
CA ASN A 409 -31.70 -2.96 24.42
C ASN A 409 -33.15 -3.31 24.84
N ALA A 410 -34.08 -2.44 24.53
CA ALA A 410 -35.51 -2.57 24.77
C ALA A 410 -36.26 -1.64 23.80
N ASP A 411 -37.44 -2.06 23.39
CA ASP A 411 -38.34 -1.30 22.48
C ASP A 411 -37.66 -0.85 21.18
N LEU A 412 -36.71 -1.65 20.71
CA LEU A 412 -36.00 -1.41 19.46
C LEU A 412 -36.98 -1.57 18.30
N ALA A 413 -36.99 -0.60 17.39
CA ALA A 413 -37.72 -0.71 16.12
C ALA A 413 -36.98 -1.67 15.16
N ASN A 414 -37.70 -2.18 14.15
CA ASN A 414 -37.04 -2.89 13.06
C ASN A 414 -36.03 -1.96 12.38
N GLY A 415 -34.79 -2.43 12.26
CA GLY A 415 -33.70 -1.61 11.75
C GLY A 415 -32.37 -2.35 11.77
N LEU A 416 -31.31 -1.64 11.35
CA LEU A 416 -29.95 -2.15 11.36
C LEU A 416 -29.22 -1.61 12.59
N TYR A 417 -28.63 -2.53 13.36
CA TYR A 417 -27.92 -2.23 14.60
C TYR A 417 -26.51 -2.80 14.61
N ILE A 418 -25.63 -2.14 15.36
CA ILE A 418 -24.34 -2.67 15.78
C ILE A 418 -24.53 -3.22 17.19
N ILE A 419 -24.24 -4.49 17.38
CA ILE A 419 -24.43 -5.19 18.65
C ILE A 419 -23.06 -5.59 19.17
N ARG A 420 -22.74 -5.19 20.39
CA ARG A 420 -21.52 -5.55 21.07
C ARG A 420 -21.84 -6.53 22.20
N LEU A 421 -21.33 -7.74 22.06
CA LEU A 421 -21.50 -8.83 23.04
C LEU A 421 -20.25 -8.91 23.92
N HIS A 422 -20.42 -9.09 25.21
CA HIS A 422 -19.35 -9.47 26.11
C HIS A 422 -19.51 -10.98 26.42
N ILE A 423 -18.50 -11.79 26.11
CA ILE A 423 -18.53 -13.24 26.21
C ILE A 423 -17.18 -13.73 26.73
N ASN A 424 -17.16 -14.38 27.89
CA ASN A 424 -15.95 -14.95 28.48
C ASN A 424 -14.76 -13.94 28.56
N GLY A 425 -15.05 -12.71 28.98
CA GLY A 425 -14.04 -11.65 29.12
C GLY A 425 -13.59 -10.98 27.81
N LYS A 426 -14.19 -11.32 26.67
CA LYS A 426 -13.91 -10.71 25.36
C LYS A 426 -15.13 -9.96 24.81
N TYR A 427 -14.88 -8.92 24.02
CA TYR A 427 -15.92 -8.23 23.27
C TYR A 427 -15.99 -8.75 21.84
N VAL A 428 -17.19 -9.06 21.39
CA VAL A 428 -17.53 -9.43 20.02
C VAL A 428 -18.53 -8.41 19.48
N THR A 429 -18.28 -7.87 18.32
CA THR A 429 -19.19 -6.88 17.68
C THR A 429 -19.80 -7.51 16.44
N VAL A 430 -21.14 -7.49 16.37
CA VAL A 430 -21.91 -7.97 15.23
C VAL A 430 -22.82 -6.87 14.70
N LYS A 431 -23.02 -6.81 13.38
CA LYS A 431 -23.99 -5.92 12.73
C LYS A 431 -25.17 -6.73 12.27
N ARG A 432 -26.40 -6.40 12.72
CA ARG A 432 -27.60 -7.18 12.41
C ARG A 432 -28.80 -6.28 12.09
N GLY A 433 -29.57 -6.72 11.10
CA GLY A 433 -30.89 -6.16 10.79
C GLY A 433 -32.00 -7.02 11.42
N PHE A 434 -33.01 -6.39 11.92
CA PHE A 434 -34.20 -7.00 12.47
C PHE A 434 -35.45 -6.37 11.87
#